data_d0969899cd01dbc64b85e2d31b961f63
#
_entry.id   d0969899cd01dbc64b85e2d31b961f63
#
_cell.length_a   1.000
_cell.length_b   1.000
_cell.length_c   1.000
_cell.angle_alpha   90.00
_cell.angle_beta   90.00
_cell.angle_gamma   90.00
#
_symmetry.space_group_name_H-M   'P 1'
#
loop_
_entity.id
_entity.type
_entity.pdbx_description
1 polymer ?
#
loop_
_entity_poly.entity_id
_entity_poly.type
_entity_poly.pdbx_seq_one_letter_code
_entity_poly.pdbx_strand_id
1 'polypeptide(L)'
;MLVGVSLLTHALVAKEESAAPSWTKNLYMGVNYQTGSINLMTNIHEVREVTNYQTGYTNIITSVNSVKKLTNMGSNGIGLVMGYNHFFHPDKIFGLRYFAFLDWQGYGMRYPKGYYGGNNMITYGVGVDAVWNFFQGSFYQDDISVDIGVFGGIAIAGNSWYIGSKGQELLGITNSSAVDNTSFQFLFNFGLKALFVDEHEFEIGFKFPTINNKYYTTDALKVQMRRVFAFYVGYNYHF
;
A
#
# COMPACT_ATOMS: atom_id res chain seq x y z
N MET A 1 -12.61 30.33 -38.74
CA MET A 1 -12.17 29.28 -37.82
C MET A 1 -11.96 29.90 -36.42
N LEU A 2 -13.04 30.40 -35.78
CA LEU A 2 -13.02 31.20 -34.53
C LEU A 2 -14.35 31.08 -33.76
N VAL A 3 -15.06 29.94 -33.86
CA VAL A 3 -16.34 29.72 -33.17
C VAL A 3 -16.26 28.62 -32.10
N GLY A 4 -15.14 27.90 -32.00
CA GLY A 4 -14.99 26.77 -31.08
C GLY A 4 -14.53 27.10 -29.65
N VAL A 5 -14.03 28.30 -29.38
CA VAL A 5 -13.44 28.65 -28.07
C VAL A 5 -14.41 29.29 -27.11
N SER A 6 -15.54 29.84 -27.64
CA SER A 6 -16.54 30.55 -26.81
C SER A 6 -17.52 29.64 -26.06
N LEU A 7 -17.61 28.34 -26.42
CA LEU A 7 -18.53 27.41 -25.75
C LEU A 7 -17.95 26.73 -24.50
N LEU A 8 -16.63 26.69 -24.38
CA LEU A 8 -15.97 26.13 -23.20
C LEU A 8 -15.89 27.10 -22.02
N THR A 9 -15.93 28.40 -22.29
CA THR A 9 -15.89 29.43 -21.23
C THR A 9 -17.27 29.69 -20.58
N HIS A 10 -18.36 29.32 -21.22
CA HIS A 10 -19.71 29.48 -20.64
C HIS A 10 -20.22 28.30 -19.84
N ALA A 11 -19.58 27.12 -19.96
CA ALA A 11 -19.88 25.96 -19.11
C ALA A 11 -19.25 26.02 -17.72
N LEU A 12 -18.30 26.94 -17.50
CA LEU A 12 -17.61 27.13 -16.23
C LEU A 12 -18.24 28.17 -15.29
N VAL A 13 -19.26 28.89 -15.72
CA VAL A 13 -19.84 30.02 -14.96
C VAL A 13 -21.24 29.74 -14.39
N ALA A 14 -21.83 28.59 -14.67
CA ALA A 14 -23.11 28.21 -14.07
C ALA A 14 -22.97 27.06 -13.07
N LYS A 15 -22.04 27.18 -12.11
CA LYS A 15 -22.15 26.42 -10.87
C LYS A 15 -23.10 27.23 -9.99
N GLU A 16 -24.44 26.99 -10.10
CA GLU A 16 -25.34 27.30 -9.01
C GLU A 16 -24.76 26.72 -7.74
N GLU A 17 -24.43 27.58 -6.81
CA GLU A 17 -23.96 27.25 -5.47
C GLU A 17 -25.16 26.63 -4.71
N SER A 18 -25.48 25.38 -5.04
CA SER A 18 -26.22 24.52 -4.14
C SER A 18 -25.30 24.40 -2.93
N ALA A 19 -25.64 25.13 -1.86
CA ALA A 19 -24.86 25.13 -0.62
C ALA A 19 -24.72 23.69 -0.16
N ALA A 20 -23.55 23.11 -0.45
CA ALA A 20 -23.24 21.75 -0.03
C ALA A 20 -23.41 21.64 1.49
N PRO A 21 -23.98 20.57 2.01
CA PRO A 21 -24.18 20.42 3.45
C PRO A 21 -22.85 20.66 4.18
N SER A 22 -22.85 21.35 5.30
CA SER A 22 -21.64 21.76 6.01
C SER A 22 -20.67 20.63 6.36
N TRP A 23 -21.15 19.39 6.45
CA TRP A 23 -20.32 18.20 6.69
C TRP A 23 -19.47 17.78 5.48
N THR A 24 -19.83 18.17 4.25
CA THR A 24 -19.05 17.83 3.05
C THR A 24 -17.74 18.57 2.96
N LYS A 25 -17.61 19.75 3.56
CA LYS A 25 -16.41 20.60 3.52
C LYS A 25 -15.14 19.94 4.08
N ASN A 26 -15.28 18.84 4.81
CA ASN A 26 -14.17 18.10 5.40
C ASN A 26 -13.93 16.75 4.72
N LEU A 27 -14.72 16.41 3.70
CA LEU A 27 -14.51 15.20 2.91
C LEU A 27 -13.41 15.43 1.89
N TYR A 28 -12.63 14.40 1.64
CA TYR A 28 -11.66 14.41 0.56
C TYR A 28 -11.63 13.07 -0.16
N MET A 29 -11.16 13.10 -1.39
CA MET A 29 -10.88 11.92 -2.20
C MET A 29 -9.60 12.14 -2.98
N GLY A 30 -8.78 11.10 -3.11
CA GLY A 30 -7.50 11.24 -3.77
C GLY A 30 -6.96 9.99 -4.41
N VAL A 31 -5.88 10.22 -5.12
CA VAL A 31 -5.10 9.18 -5.81
C VAL A 31 -3.63 9.34 -5.42
N ASN A 32 -2.91 8.22 -5.38
CA ASN A 32 -1.48 8.26 -5.13
C ASN A 32 -0.74 7.25 -6.00
N TYR A 33 0.51 7.57 -6.31
CA TYR A 33 1.47 6.64 -6.87
C TYR A 33 2.36 6.14 -5.74
N GLN A 34 2.62 4.83 -5.73
CA GLN A 34 3.38 4.17 -4.69
C GLN A 34 4.55 3.39 -5.27
N THR A 35 5.69 3.43 -4.56
CA THR A 35 6.82 2.54 -4.79
C THR A 35 7.29 1.96 -3.47
N GLY A 36 7.79 0.74 -3.47
CA GLY A 36 8.17 0.09 -2.23
C GLY A 36 8.96 -1.17 -2.39
N SER A 37 9.10 -1.89 -1.29
CA SER A 37 9.86 -3.14 -1.22
C SER A 37 9.01 -4.25 -0.59
N ILE A 38 9.12 -5.43 -1.18
CA ILE A 38 8.48 -6.66 -0.74
C ILE A 38 9.55 -7.71 -0.47
N ASN A 39 9.48 -8.35 0.68
CA ASN A 39 10.31 -9.48 1.05
C ASN A 39 9.56 -10.78 0.81
N LEU A 40 10.19 -11.67 0.07
CA LEU A 40 9.78 -13.06 -0.10
C LEU A 40 10.74 -13.94 0.74
N MET A 41 10.19 -14.63 1.74
CA MET A 41 10.91 -15.57 2.58
C MET A 41 10.47 -16.99 2.24
N THR A 42 11.40 -17.80 1.80
CA THR A 42 11.17 -19.22 1.48
C THR A 42 11.93 -20.09 2.46
N ASN A 43 11.25 -20.96 3.18
CA ASN A 43 11.84 -21.99 4.01
C ASN A 43 11.57 -23.35 3.38
N ILE A 44 12.63 -24.05 3.00
CA ILE A 44 12.57 -25.39 2.42
C ILE A 44 13.08 -26.37 3.48
N HIS A 45 12.26 -27.36 3.81
CA HIS A 45 12.65 -28.47 4.68
C HIS A 45 13.00 -29.65 3.81
N GLU A 46 14.28 -29.96 3.67
CA GLU A 46 14.76 -31.17 3.01
C GLU A 46 14.89 -32.30 4.05
N VAL A 47 14.14 -33.35 3.88
CA VAL A 47 14.33 -34.60 4.63
C VAL A 47 15.27 -35.46 3.81
N ARG A 48 16.50 -35.62 4.28
CA ARG A 48 17.45 -36.58 3.70
C ARG A 48 17.42 -37.87 4.50
N GLU A 49 17.00 -38.95 3.86
CA GLU A 49 17.19 -40.30 4.37
C GLU A 49 18.62 -40.71 4.08
N VAL A 50 19.42 -40.89 5.12
CA VAL A 50 20.78 -41.44 5.02
C VAL A 50 20.74 -42.91 5.42
N THR A 51 20.81 -43.80 4.45
CA THR A 51 20.93 -45.26 4.69
C THR A 51 22.38 -45.60 4.98
N ASN A 52 22.68 -46.07 6.20
CA ASN A 52 24.01 -46.50 6.56
C ASN A 52 24.17 -47.97 6.22
N TYR A 53 24.95 -48.28 5.17
CA TYR A 53 25.15 -49.65 4.65
C TYR A 53 26.13 -50.53 5.47
N GLN A 54 26.78 -50.00 6.53
CA GLN A 54 27.83 -50.71 7.23
C GLN A 54 27.34 -51.73 8.28
N THR A 55 26.10 -51.69 8.71
CA THR A 55 25.63 -52.53 9.83
C THR A 55 24.47 -53.47 9.49
N GLY A 56 23.99 -53.49 8.23
CA GLY A 56 22.83 -54.31 7.85
C GLY A 56 21.48 -53.86 8.48
N TYR A 57 21.51 -52.85 9.32
CA TYR A 57 20.33 -52.20 9.88
C TYR A 57 20.11 -50.87 9.19
N THR A 58 18.90 -50.65 8.67
CA THR A 58 18.45 -49.40 8.08
C THR A 58 18.19 -48.39 9.20
N ASN A 59 19.21 -47.70 9.67
CA ASN A 59 19.02 -46.55 10.53
C ASN A 59 18.61 -45.37 9.66
N ILE A 60 17.34 -45.03 9.64
CA ILE A 60 16.85 -43.81 8.99
C ILE A 60 17.27 -42.63 9.87
N ILE A 61 18.41 -42.02 9.53
CA ILE A 61 18.79 -40.75 10.14
C ILE A 61 18.10 -39.64 9.35
N THR A 62 17.01 -39.15 9.86
CA THR A 62 16.32 -38.02 9.30
C THR A 62 17.09 -36.76 9.66
N SER A 63 17.93 -36.27 8.78
CA SER A 63 18.53 -34.94 8.94
C SER A 63 17.58 -33.91 8.28
N VAL A 64 16.95 -33.08 9.10
CA VAL A 64 16.13 -31.96 8.60
C VAL A 64 17.04 -30.76 8.37
N ASN A 65 17.41 -30.53 7.12
CA ASN A 65 18.09 -29.30 6.73
C ASN A 65 17.03 -28.25 6.33
N SER A 66 16.93 -27.17 7.10
CA SER A 66 16.08 -26.05 6.72
C SER A 66 16.90 -24.97 6.01
N VAL A 67 16.61 -24.72 4.73
CA VAL A 67 17.22 -23.63 3.96
C VAL A 67 16.27 -22.44 3.96
N LYS A 68 16.70 -21.33 4.56
CA LYS A 68 15.98 -20.06 4.54
C LYS A 68 16.56 -19.17 3.44
N LYS A 69 15.73 -18.74 2.52
CA LYS A 69 16.10 -17.79 1.48
C LYS A 69 15.23 -16.53 1.61
N LEU A 70 15.88 -15.37 1.64
CA LEU A 70 15.23 -14.07 1.61
C LEU A 70 15.49 -13.42 0.25
N THR A 71 14.44 -12.97 -0.41
CA THR A 71 14.51 -12.25 -1.69
C THR A 71 13.78 -10.94 -1.57
N ASN A 72 14.47 -9.83 -1.87
CA ASN A 72 13.89 -8.50 -1.94
C ASN A 72 13.40 -8.21 -3.35
N MET A 73 12.20 -7.66 -3.46
CA MET A 73 11.54 -7.29 -4.71
C MET A 73 11.03 -5.85 -4.62
N GLY A 74 11.25 -5.07 -5.68
CA GLY A 74 10.62 -3.76 -5.82
C GLY A 74 9.14 -3.90 -6.19
N SER A 75 8.33 -2.98 -5.73
CA SER A 75 6.92 -2.87 -6.10
C SER A 75 6.58 -1.44 -6.51
N ASN A 76 5.65 -1.32 -7.47
CA ASN A 76 5.11 -0.04 -7.91
C ASN A 76 3.60 -0.19 -8.10
N GLY A 77 2.86 0.89 -7.86
CA GLY A 77 1.43 0.84 -8.01
C GLY A 77 0.74 2.17 -7.80
N ILE A 78 -0.56 2.09 -7.76
CA ILE A 78 -1.46 3.22 -7.53
C ILE A 78 -2.36 2.93 -6.35
N GLY A 79 -2.80 3.99 -5.66
CA GLY A 79 -3.76 3.89 -4.57
C GLY A 79 -4.88 4.90 -4.74
N LEU A 80 -6.03 4.54 -4.21
CA LEU A 80 -7.17 5.41 -4.01
C LEU A 80 -7.35 5.63 -2.52
N VAL A 81 -7.73 6.83 -2.14
CA VAL A 81 -8.04 7.20 -0.76
C VAL A 81 -9.29 8.06 -0.72
N MET A 82 -10.09 7.88 0.28
CA MET A 82 -11.19 8.77 0.64
C MET A 82 -11.23 8.93 2.15
N GLY A 83 -11.60 10.11 2.61
CA GLY A 83 -11.60 10.33 4.04
C GLY A 83 -12.32 11.59 4.48
N TYR A 84 -12.23 11.81 5.78
CA TYR A 84 -12.85 12.93 6.47
C TYR A 84 -11.87 13.53 7.47
N ASN A 85 -11.66 14.85 7.41
CA ASN A 85 -10.83 15.60 8.35
C ASN A 85 -11.71 16.16 9.48
N HIS A 86 -11.32 15.89 10.71
CA HIS A 86 -11.95 16.43 11.91
C HIS A 86 -10.94 17.31 12.64
N PHE A 87 -11.02 18.62 12.50
CA PHE A 87 -10.20 19.57 13.21
C PHE A 87 -10.85 19.95 14.55
N PHE A 88 -10.04 20.01 15.62
CA PHE A 88 -10.53 20.31 16.97
C PHE A 88 -10.79 21.79 17.20
N HIS A 89 -10.20 22.65 16.35
CA HIS A 89 -10.32 24.10 16.45
C HIS A 89 -10.53 24.71 15.06
N PRO A 90 -11.22 25.86 14.94
CA PRO A 90 -11.42 26.57 13.67
C PRO A 90 -10.13 26.89 12.92
N ASP A 91 -9.03 27.11 13.64
CA ASP A 91 -7.71 27.41 13.05
C ASP A 91 -7.09 26.21 12.33
N LYS A 92 -7.73 25.03 12.33
CA LYS A 92 -7.29 23.81 11.66
C LYS A 92 -5.84 23.37 11.99
N ILE A 93 -5.28 23.76 13.16
CA ILE A 93 -3.90 23.44 13.54
C ILE A 93 -3.76 21.96 13.83
N PHE A 94 -4.65 21.40 14.67
CA PHE A 94 -4.65 20.00 15.06
C PHE A 94 -5.98 19.33 14.73
N GLY A 95 -5.88 18.08 14.23
CA GLY A 95 -7.06 17.31 13.90
C GLY A 95 -6.78 15.82 13.79
N LEU A 96 -7.85 15.09 13.50
CA LEU A 96 -7.82 13.69 13.14
C LEU A 96 -8.32 13.56 11.69
N ARG A 97 -7.70 12.67 10.95
CA ARG A 97 -8.10 12.29 9.61
C ARG A 97 -8.51 10.83 9.62
N TYR A 98 -9.77 10.55 9.31
CA TYR A 98 -10.29 9.20 9.11
C TYR A 98 -10.27 8.90 7.63
N PHE A 99 -9.78 7.73 7.25
CA PHE A 99 -9.65 7.39 5.83
C PHE A 99 -9.90 5.92 5.55
N ALA A 100 -10.38 5.65 4.35
CA ALA A 100 -10.39 4.34 3.73
C ALA A 100 -9.50 4.38 2.49
N PHE A 101 -8.83 3.28 2.17
CA PHE A 101 -7.91 3.22 1.05
C PHE A 101 -7.94 1.88 0.34
N LEU A 102 -7.54 1.91 -0.94
CA LEU A 102 -7.35 0.75 -1.81
C LEU A 102 -6.05 0.95 -2.59
N ASP A 103 -5.04 0.16 -2.30
CA ASP A 103 -3.74 0.18 -2.96
C ASP A 103 -3.60 -1.05 -3.87
N TRP A 104 -3.26 -0.84 -5.14
CA TRP A 104 -2.89 -1.90 -6.06
C TRP A 104 -1.44 -1.75 -6.46
N GLN A 105 -0.62 -2.81 -6.26
CA GLN A 105 0.81 -2.81 -6.54
C GLN A 105 1.21 -4.04 -7.33
N GLY A 106 1.93 -3.82 -8.43
CA GLY A 106 2.64 -4.87 -9.15
C GLY A 106 4.04 -5.06 -8.59
N TYR A 107 4.53 -6.29 -8.57
CA TYR A 107 5.89 -6.61 -8.19
C TYR A 107 6.49 -7.70 -9.08
N GLY A 108 7.81 -7.67 -9.24
CA GLY A 108 8.52 -8.62 -10.11
C GLY A 108 9.46 -9.51 -9.32
N MET A 109 9.46 -10.80 -9.64
CA MET A 109 10.41 -11.76 -9.13
C MET A 109 11.60 -11.87 -10.07
N ARG A 110 12.82 -11.65 -9.56
CA ARG A 110 14.06 -11.82 -10.31
C ARG A 110 14.67 -13.19 -10.02
N TYR A 111 14.85 -13.99 -11.05
CA TYR A 111 15.48 -15.29 -10.99
C TYR A 111 16.71 -15.35 -11.91
N PRO A 112 17.62 -16.32 -11.76
CA PRO A 112 18.82 -16.45 -12.60
C PRO A 112 18.54 -16.52 -14.10
N LYS A 113 17.33 -16.95 -14.50
CA LYS A 113 16.90 -17.07 -15.92
C LYS A 113 16.07 -15.90 -16.44
N GLY A 114 15.87 -14.81 -15.66
CA GLY A 114 15.14 -13.64 -16.11
C GLY A 114 14.24 -12.99 -15.07
N TYR A 115 13.49 -12.00 -15.51
CA TYR A 115 12.51 -11.27 -14.72
C TYR A 115 11.11 -11.77 -15.03
N TYR A 116 10.34 -12.14 -14.01
CA TYR A 116 8.97 -12.62 -14.16
C TYR A 116 8.01 -11.63 -13.51
N GLY A 117 7.24 -10.92 -14.35
CA GLY A 117 6.14 -10.05 -13.96
C GLY A 117 4.84 -10.83 -13.76
N GLY A 118 3.75 -10.10 -13.57
CA GLY A 118 2.40 -10.65 -13.42
C GLY A 118 2.04 -11.03 -11.98
N ASN A 119 2.81 -10.56 -11.01
CA ASN A 119 2.49 -10.68 -9.60
C ASN A 119 1.91 -9.37 -9.09
N ASN A 120 0.82 -9.44 -8.34
CA ASN A 120 0.11 -8.28 -7.84
C ASN A 120 -0.22 -8.44 -6.36
N MET A 121 -0.36 -7.30 -5.70
CA MET A 121 -0.86 -7.20 -4.34
C MET A 121 -1.91 -6.11 -4.28
N ILE A 122 -3.04 -6.40 -3.63
CA ILE A 122 -4.07 -5.42 -3.32
C ILE A 122 -4.10 -5.28 -1.80
N THR A 123 -3.98 -4.05 -1.30
CA THR A 123 -4.15 -3.72 0.12
C THR A 123 -5.32 -2.77 0.27
N TYR A 124 -6.25 -3.08 1.13
CA TYR A 124 -7.44 -2.28 1.38
C TYR A 124 -7.70 -2.19 2.88
N GLY A 125 -8.16 -1.03 3.32
CA GLY A 125 -8.34 -0.84 4.76
C GLY A 125 -8.89 0.51 5.15
N VAL A 126 -8.93 0.71 6.46
CA VAL A 126 -9.34 1.96 7.09
C VAL A 126 -8.33 2.37 8.15
N GLY A 127 -8.20 3.66 8.38
CA GLY A 127 -7.23 4.18 9.32
C GLY A 127 -7.60 5.52 9.92
N VAL A 128 -6.78 5.93 10.87
CA VAL A 128 -6.85 7.23 11.49
C VAL A 128 -5.44 7.83 11.61
N ASP A 129 -5.30 9.09 11.22
CA ASP A 129 -4.10 9.89 11.35
C ASP A 129 -4.35 11.06 12.28
N ALA A 130 -3.37 11.40 13.11
CA ALA A 130 -3.24 12.71 13.69
C ALA A 130 -2.63 13.66 12.63
N VAL A 131 -3.20 14.84 12.51
CA VAL A 131 -2.76 15.88 11.57
C VAL A 131 -2.34 17.11 12.37
N TRP A 132 -1.19 17.66 12.02
CA TRP A 132 -0.69 18.91 12.56
C TRP A 132 -0.26 19.85 11.43
N ASN A 133 -1.01 20.93 11.22
CA ASN A 133 -0.67 22.01 10.30
C ASN A 133 0.19 23.02 11.06
N PHE A 134 1.49 23.04 10.78
CA PHE A 134 2.45 23.88 11.48
C PHE A 134 2.72 25.22 10.74
N PHE A 135 2.28 25.33 9.51
CA PHE A 135 2.35 26.55 8.72
C PHE A 135 1.01 26.77 8.03
N GLN A 136 0.48 27.98 8.19
CA GLN A 136 -0.71 28.48 7.52
C GLN A 136 -0.42 29.89 7.04
N GLY A 137 -0.56 30.12 5.77
CA GLY A 137 -0.25 31.39 5.15
C GLY A 137 -1.11 31.68 3.95
N SER A 138 -1.24 32.93 3.61
CA SER A 138 -1.85 33.37 2.37
C SER A 138 -0.81 34.15 1.53
N PHE A 139 -0.88 33.95 0.22
CA PHE A 139 -0.04 34.60 -0.76
C PHE A 139 -0.93 35.34 -1.77
N TYR A 140 -0.38 36.38 -2.37
CA TYR A 140 -1.06 37.15 -3.42
C TYR A 140 -2.36 37.82 -2.94
N GLN A 141 -2.25 38.75 -1.97
CA GLN A 141 -3.38 39.52 -1.44
C GLN A 141 -4.58 38.66 -0.96
N ASP A 142 -4.25 37.56 -0.23
CA ASP A 142 -5.21 36.60 0.36
C ASP A 142 -5.97 35.69 -0.62
N ASP A 143 -5.64 35.71 -1.93
CA ASP A 143 -6.31 34.86 -2.91
C ASP A 143 -5.84 33.40 -2.89
N ILE A 144 -4.67 33.09 -2.35
CA ILE A 144 -4.12 31.74 -2.30
C ILE A 144 -3.77 31.37 -0.86
N SER A 145 -4.61 30.55 -0.22
CA SER A 145 -4.30 29.95 1.08
C SER A 145 -3.37 28.73 0.90
N VAL A 146 -2.42 28.57 1.81
CA VAL A 146 -1.51 27.41 1.83
C VAL A 146 -1.34 26.92 3.27
N ASP A 147 -1.72 25.66 3.52
CA ASP A 147 -1.52 24.97 4.78
C ASP A 147 -0.49 23.86 4.60
N ILE A 148 0.62 23.94 5.34
CA ILE A 148 1.62 22.87 5.35
C ILE A 148 1.58 22.15 6.68
N GLY A 149 1.55 20.83 6.63
CA GLY A 149 1.43 20.00 7.81
C GLY A 149 2.13 18.67 7.71
N VAL A 150 2.13 17.98 8.84
CA VAL A 150 2.54 16.58 8.95
C VAL A 150 1.34 15.76 9.38
N PHE A 151 1.37 14.50 9.04
CA PHE A 151 0.39 13.54 9.53
C PHE A 151 1.09 12.23 9.94
N GLY A 152 0.47 11.51 10.84
CA GLY A 152 0.93 10.18 11.22
C GLY A 152 -0.15 9.41 11.96
N GLY A 153 -0.20 8.10 11.72
CA GLY A 153 -1.25 7.28 12.31
C GLY A 153 -1.14 5.81 12.01
N ILE A 154 -2.27 5.16 12.17
CA ILE A 154 -2.40 3.71 12.09
C ILE A 154 -3.58 3.32 11.20
N ALA A 155 -3.45 2.16 10.57
CA ALA A 155 -4.54 1.56 9.81
C ALA A 155 -4.62 0.05 10.02
N ILE A 156 -5.83 -0.47 9.92
CA ILE A 156 -6.11 -1.90 9.80
C ILE A 156 -6.49 -2.20 8.37
N ALA A 157 -5.96 -3.29 7.84
CA ALA A 157 -6.10 -3.61 6.43
C ALA A 157 -6.15 -5.11 6.15
N GLY A 158 -6.65 -5.46 4.99
CA GLY A 158 -6.47 -6.75 4.34
C GLY A 158 -5.45 -6.63 3.21
N ASN A 159 -4.63 -7.65 3.04
CA ASN A 159 -3.79 -7.83 1.86
C ASN A 159 -4.27 -9.04 1.08
N SER A 160 -4.42 -8.88 -0.24
CA SER A 160 -4.64 -9.98 -1.16
C SER A 160 -3.45 -10.09 -2.10
N TRP A 161 -2.77 -11.24 -2.07
CA TRP A 161 -1.57 -11.52 -2.85
C TRP A 161 -1.91 -12.40 -4.06
N TYR A 162 -1.36 -12.04 -5.20
CA TYR A 162 -1.44 -12.85 -6.40
C TYR A 162 -0.03 -13.10 -6.93
N ILE A 163 0.33 -14.39 -7.04
CA ILE A 163 1.55 -14.84 -7.72
C ILE A 163 1.12 -15.53 -8.99
N GLY A 164 1.61 -15.05 -10.14
CA GLY A 164 1.33 -15.66 -11.45
C GLY A 164 1.82 -17.11 -11.52
N SER A 165 1.25 -17.91 -12.44
CA SER A 165 1.54 -19.34 -12.57
C SER A 165 3.03 -19.67 -12.72
N LYS A 166 3.77 -18.83 -13.46
CA LYS A 166 5.23 -18.97 -13.60
C LYS A 166 5.98 -18.74 -12.29
N GLY A 167 5.53 -17.79 -11.48
CA GLY A 167 6.09 -17.54 -10.15
C GLY A 167 5.80 -18.69 -9.18
N GLN A 168 4.61 -19.26 -9.23
CA GLN A 168 4.24 -20.43 -8.43
C GLN A 168 5.08 -21.67 -8.80
N GLU A 169 5.24 -21.93 -10.11
CA GLU A 169 6.11 -23.01 -10.61
C GLU A 169 7.56 -22.88 -10.10
N LEU A 170 8.12 -21.66 -10.18
CA LEU A 170 9.49 -21.39 -9.74
C LEU A 170 9.67 -21.49 -8.22
N LEU A 171 8.62 -21.27 -7.45
CA LEU A 171 8.61 -21.46 -6.00
C LEU A 171 8.35 -22.90 -5.58
N GLY A 172 8.02 -23.80 -6.52
CA GLY A 172 7.67 -25.19 -6.23
C GLY A 172 6.27 -25.34 -5.59
N ILE A 173 5.38 -24.38 -5.83
CA ILE A 173 3.99 -24.42 -5.34
C ILE A 173 3.19 -25.33 -6.27
N THR A 174 2.92 -26.56 -5.82
CA THR A 174 2.20 -27.58 -6.60
C THR A 174 0.74 -27.75 -6.18
N ASN A 175 0.42 -27.37 -4.94
CA ASN A 175 -0.92 -27.50 -4.39
C ASN A 175 -1.58 -26.13 -4.19
N SER A 176 -2.49 -25.75 -5.06
CA SER A 176 -3.22 -24.47 -4.98
C SER A 176 -4.15 -24.37 -3.77
N SER A 177 -4.61 -25.49 -3.21
CA SER A 177 -5.47 -25.51 -2.02
C SER A 177 -4.74 -25.09 -0.73
N ALA A 178 -3.39 -25.13 -0.72
CA ALA A 178 -2.58 -24.71 0.41
C ALA A 178 -2.11 -23.24 0.31
N VAL A 179 -2.64 -22.50 -0.68
CA VAL A 179 -2.34 -21.07 -0.87
C VAL A 179 -3.32 -20.22 -0.08
N ASP A 180 -2.79 -19.39 0.83
CA ASP A 180 -3.56 -18.38 1.56
C ASP A 180 -3.30 -17.01 0.94
N ASN A 181 -4.23 -16.57 0.10
CA ASN A 181 -4.09 -15.35 -0.68
C ASN A 181 -4.35 -14.09 0.14
N THR A 182 -5.10 -14.18 1.25
CA THR A 182 -5.59 -13.02 1.98
C THR A 182 -5.08 -13.05 3.42
N SER A 183 -4.63 -11.91 3.90
CA SER A 183 -4.12 -11.79 5.26
C SER A 183 -4.42 -10.43 5.85
N PHE A 184 -4.58 -10.41 7.16
CA PHE A 184 -4.71 -9.19 7.94
C PHE A 184 -3.38 -8.43 7.98
N GLN A 185 -3.47 -7.09 7.98
CA GLN A 185 -2.33 -6.18 8.13
C GLN A 185 -2.64 -5.08 9.12
N PHE A 186 -1.62 -4.71 9.86
CA PHE A 186 -1.58 -3.48 10.63
C PHE A 186 -0.50 -2.58 10.02
N LEU A 187 -0.84 -1.30 9.77
CA LEU A 187 0.03 -0.36 9.10
C LEU A 187 0.27 0.87 9.99
N PHE A 188 1.51 1.34 9.99
CA PHE A 188 1.85 2.70 10.38
C PHE A 188 2.03 3.55 9.14
N ASN A 189 1.51 4.76 9.14
CA ASN A 189 1.69 5.73 8.07
C ASN A 189 2.12 7.09 8.66
N PHE A 190 2.93 7.81 7.92
CA PHE A 190 3.29 9.18 8.22
C PHE A 190 3.76 9.90 6.95
N GLY A 191 3.66 11.22 6.97
CA GLY A 191 4.06 12.02 5.82
C GLY A 191 3.92 13.51 6.04
N LEU A 192 4.16 14.22 4.95
CA LEU A 192 3.97 15.65 4.80
C LEU A 192 2.80 15.91 3.88
N LYS A 193 2.10 17.01 4.11
CA LYS A 193 1.02 17.46 3.25
C LYS A 193 1.11 18.97 3.03
N ALA A 194 0.63 19.40 1.88
CA ALA A 194 0.45 20.81 1.53
C ALA A 194 -0.93 20.98 0.89
N LEU A 195 -1.81 21.75 1.52
CA LEU A 195 -3.15 22.06 1.05
C LEU A 195 -3.14 23.47 0.46
N PHE A 196 -3.64 23.60 -0.75
CA PHE A 196 -3.76 24.86 -1.49
C PHE A 196 -5.23 25.19 -1.72
N VAL A 197 -5.58 26.45 -1.48
CA VAL A 197 -6.92 27.00 -1.76
C VAL A 197 -8.04 26.16 -1.11
N ASP A 198 -7.75 25.57 0.06
CA ASP A 198 -8.64 24.68 0.82
C ASP A 198 -9.17 23.44 0.06
N GLU A 199 -8.82 23.25 -1.21
CA GLU A 199 -9.35 22.19 -2.08
C GLU A 199 -8.28 21.19 -2.55
N HIS A 200 -7.04 21.64 -2.82
CA HIS A 200 -6.00 20.85 -3.48
C HIS A 200 -4.90 20.45 -2.52
N GLU A 201 -4.85 19.21 -2.10
CA GLU A 201 -3.82 18.71 -1.18
C GLU A 201 -2.83 17.80 -1.90
N PHE A 202 -1.56 18.07 -1.73
CA PHE A 202 -0.46 17.20 -2.15
C PHE A 202 0.15 16.54 -0.94
N GLU A 203 0.45 15.26 -1.07
CA GLU A 203 1.04 14.46 0.01
C GLU A 203 2.28 13.71 -0.45
N ILE A 204 3.24 13.58 0.45
CA ILE A 204 4.32 12.61 0.37
C ILE A 204 4.37 11.83 1.67
N GLY A 205 4.48 10.51 1.60
CA GLY A 205 4.44 9.72 2.82
C GLY A 205 4.94 8.30 2.68
N PHE A 206 4.92 7.61 3.81
CA PHE A 206 5.33 6.24 3.95
C PHE A 206 4.25 5.41 4.64
N LYS A 207 4.09 4.17 4.20
CA LYS A 207 3.27 3.14 4.86
C LYS A 207 4.18 1.97 5.25
N PHE A 208 4.12 1.55 6.52
CA PHE A 208 4.90 0.43 7.09
C PHE A 208 3.99 -0.67 7.60
N PRO A 209 3.80 -1.74 6.82
CA PRO A 209 3.10 -2.93 7.28
C PRO A 209 3.94 -3.69 8.33
N THR A 210 3.28 -4.21 9.36
CA THR A 210 3.98 -4.85 10.48
C THR A 210 3.94 -6.37 10.46
N ILE A 211 2.99 -6.98 9.72
CA ILE A 211 2.70 -8.41 9.78
C ILE A 211 3.29 -9.14 8.57
N ASN A 212 3.93 -10.29 8.83
CA ASN A 212 4.35 -11.22 7.79
C ASN A 212 3.19 -12.09 7.36
N ASN A 213 2.91 -12.16 6.07
CA ASN A 213 1.82 -12.94 5.50
C ASN A 213 2.32 -14.34 5.13
N LYS A 214 1.63 -15.37 5.62
CA LYS A 214 1.86 -16.74 5.21
C LYS A 214 1.11 -16.94 3.89
N TYR A 215 1.85 -17.08 2.78
CA TYR A 215 1.26 -17.28 1.47
C TYR A 215 1.03 -18.77 1.14
N TYR A 216 1.99 -19.62 1.51
CA TYR A 216 1.92 -21.05 1.26
C TYR A 216 2.60 -21.79 2.39
N THR A 217 1.98 -22.87 2.87
CA THR A 217 2.54 -23.67 3.96
C THR A 217 2.22 -25.12 3.75
N THR A 218 3.29 -25.94 3.61
CA THR A 218 3.28 -27.40 3.66
C THR A 218 4.42 -27.86 4.55
N ASP A 219 4.50 -29.15 4.82
CA ASP A 219 5.60 -29.73 5.63
C ASP A 219 6.97 -29.52 4.98
N ALA A 220 7.02 -29.54 3.64
CA ALA A 220 8.27 -29.39 2.87
C ALA A 220 8.62 -27.93 2.53
N LEU A 221 7.63 -27.07 2.37
CA LEU A 221 7.82 -25.71 1.86
C LEU A 221 6.93 -24.69 2.58
N LYS A 222 7.56 -23.61 3.07
CA LYS A 222 6.87 -22.46 3.63
C LYS A 222 7.27 -21.19 2.91
N VAL A 223 6.28 -20.49 2.31
CA VAL A 223 6.48 -19.22 1.63
C VAL A 223 5.77 -18.13 2.41
N GLN A 224 6.51 -17.10 2.79
CA GLN A 224 5.98 -15.92 3.48
C GLN A 224 6.29 -14.68 2.66
N MET A 225 5.34 -13.76 2.63
CA MET A 225 5.48 -12.47 1.96
C MET A 225 5.26 -11.33 2.95
N ARG A 226 6.03 -10.26 2.76
CA ARG A 226 5.90 -9.05 3.57
C ARG A 226 6.19 -7.83 2.71
N ARG A 227 5.26 -6.90 2.65
CA ARG A 227 5.57 -5.54 2.21
C ARG A 227 6.39 -4.88 3.33
N VAL A 228 7.59 -4.40 3.02
CA VAL A 228 8.49 -3.80 4.02
C VAL A 228 8.07 -2.37 4.27
N PHE A 229 7.93 -1.61 3.19
CA PHE A 229 7.43 -0.25 3.20
C PHE A 229 6.82 0.09 1.83
N ALA A 230 6.05 1.15 1.79
CA ALA A 230 5.71 1.86 0.56
C ALA A 230 5.91 3.36 0.79
N PHE A 231 6.66 3.99 -0.10
CA PHE A 231 6.70 5.43 -0.28
C PHE A 231 5.62 5.82 -1.27
N TYR A 232 4.93 6.94 -1.05
CA TYR A 232 3.93 7.43 -1.98
C TYR A 232 3.96 8.94 -2.16
N VAL A 233 3.49 9.36 -3.32
CA VAL A 233 3.16 10.74 -3.65
C VAL A 233 1.70 10.76 -4.06
N GLY A 234 0.91 11.61 -3.46
CA GLY A 234 -0.54 11.66 -3.62
C GLY A 234 -1.06 13.06 -3.90
N TYR A 235 -2.26 13.07 -4.46
CA TYR A 235 -3.07 14.25 -4.64
C TYR A 235 -4.48 13.94 -4.13
N ASN A 236 -5.00 14.81 -3.27
CA ASN A 236 -6.34 14.75 -2.71
C ASN A 236 -7.10 16.02 -3.09
N TYR A 237 -8.37 15.85 -3.41
CA TYR A 237 -9.32 16.94 -3.60
C TYR A 237 -10.27 16.99 -2.40
N HIS A 238 -10.39 18.17 -1.79
CA HIS A 238 -11.32 18.47 -0.70
C HIS A 238 -12.58 19.11 -1.22
N PHE A 239 -13.75 18.69 -0.72
CA PHE A 239 -15.06 19.15 -1.17
C PHE A 239 -15.57 20.32 -0.36
#